data_f2d6c4ada06cfe2e223b2d7628a5b69c
#
_entry.id   f2d6c4ada06cfe2e223b2d7628a5b69c
#
_cell.length_a   1.000
_cell.length_b   1.000
_cell.length_c   1.000
_cell.angle_alpha   90.00
_cell.angle_beta   90.00
_cell.angle_gamma   90.00
#
_symmetry.space_group_name_H-M   'P 1'
#
loop_
_entity.id
_entity.type
_entity.pdbx_description
1 polymer ?
#
loop_
_entity_poly.entity_id
_entity_poly.type
_entity_poly.pdbx_seq_one_letter_code
_entity_poly.pdbx_strand_id
1 'polypeptide(L)'
;SIDAETRAIYNDIEENQQEYEDYFSQIDFQLSSGDGFYYFSRKEAKVIIENKLQSLFSWIDYLDFMKTYDTTFDAGTQFSLVQMEVKLSTIPGLKEKLAQIFPDKPSNRQKLEALAGALENMGFAELVNETDSTYQVTNAFHYIEQIILCINIDEDVKDEIPQ
;
A
#
# COMPACT_ATOMS: atom_id res chain seq x y z
N SER A 1 -8.05 5.39 -24.65
CA SER A 1 -9.42 5.12 -24.13
C SER A 1 -9.29 4.65 -22.69
N ILE A 2 -10.03 5.27 -21.80
CA ILE A 2 -10.15 4.86 -20.40
C ILE A 2 -10.87 3.49 -20.42
N ASP A 3 -10.22 2.43 -19.91
CA ASP A 3 -10.84 1.13 -19.80
C ASP A 3 -11.91 1.10 -18.69
N ALA A 4 -12.68 0.00 -18.62
CA ALA A 4 -13.77 -0.13 -17.65
C ALA A 4 -13.29 -0.13 -16.19
N GLU A 5 -12.10 -0.65 -15.93
CA GLU A 5 -11.51 -0.70 -14.59
C GLU A 5 -11.08 0.70 -14.13
N THR A 6 -10.37 1.44 -14.98
CA THR A 6 -9.97 2.83 -14.71
C THR A 6 -11.19 3.73 -14.49
N ARG A 7 -12.26 3.51 -15.25
CA ARG A 7 -13.52 4.24 -15.07
C ARG A 7 -14.19 3.92 -13.73
N ALA A 8 -14.18 2.66 -13.31
CA ALA A 8 -14.73 2.24 -12.02
C ALA A 8 -13.98 2.90 -10.85
N ILE A 9 -12.65 2.97 -10.93
CA ILE A 9 -11.80 3.66 -9.94
C ILE A 9 -12.09 5.15 -9.92
N TYR A 10 -12.19 5.79 -11.07
CA TYR A 10 -12.54 7.21 -11.17
C TYR A 10 -13.88 7.50 -10.51
N ASN A 11 -14.89 6.69 -10.80
CA ASN A 11 -16.23 6.86 -10.24
C ASN A 11 -16.23 6.66 -8.72
N ASP A 12 -15.46 5.68 -8.20
CA ASP A 12 -15.33 5.45 -6.76
C ASP A 12 -14.70 6.67 -6.04
N ILE A 13 -13.66 7.24 -6.62
CA ILE A 13 -13.03 8.47 -6.09
C ILE A 13 -14.03 9.64 -6.16
N GLU A 14 -14.76 9.79 -7.26
CA GLU A 14 -15.75 10.86 -7.44
C GLU A 14 -16.87 10.77 -6.40
N GLU A 15 -17.40 9.56 -6.15
CA GLU A 15 -18.46 9.32 -5.16
C GLU A 15 -18.00 9.51 -3.72
N ASN A 16 -16.72 9.26 -3.43
CA ASN A 16 -16.13 9.30 -2.09
C ASN A 16 -14.98 10.31 -2.00
N GLN A 17 -15.00 11.35 -2.79
CA GLN A 17 -13.87 12.30 -2.94
C GLN A 17 -13.36 12.83 -1.60
N GLN A 18 -14.27 13.23 -0.70
CA GLN A 18 -13.88 13.79 0.60
C GLN A 18 -13.09 12.77 1.45
N GLU A 19 -13.49 11.51 1.45
CA GLU A 19 -12.82 10.45 2.20
C GLU A 19 -11.42 10.18 1.65
N TYR A 20 -11.26 10.18 0.31
CA TYR A 20 -9.94 10.07 -0.33
C TYR A 20 -9.05 11.27 0.00
N GLU A 21 -9.58 12.48 -0.10
CA GLU A 21 -8.85 13.72 0.22
C GLU A 21 -8.39 13.73 1.67
N ASP A 22 -9.26 13.38 2.61
CA ASP A 22 -8.97 13.33 4.05
C ASP A 22 -7.87 12.31 4.34
N TYR A 23 -7.96 11.12 3.77
CA TYR A 23 -6.95 10.08 3.96
C TYR A 23 -5.58 10.55 3.45
N PHE A 24 -5.50 11.02 2.21
CA PHE A 24 -4.23 11.43 1.61
C PHE A 24 -3.66 12.69 2.26
N SER A 25 -4.51 13.58 2.78
CA SER A 25 -4.07 14.73 3.57
C SER A 25 -3.35 14.33 4.85
N GLN A 26 -3.79 13.24 5.51
CA GLN A 26 -3.13 12.73 6.72
C GLN A 26 -1.71 12.23 6.47
N ILE A 27 -1.40 11.79 5.25
CA ILE A 27 -0.06 11.35 4.83
C ILE A 27 0.65 12.40 3.95
N ASP A 28 0.21 13.66 4.03
CA ASP A 28 0.78 14.82 3.32
C ASP A 28 0.70 14.78 1.80
N PHE A 29 -0.25 14.06 1.24
CA PHE A 29 -0.61 14.17 -0.17
C PHE A 29 -1.89 14.96 -0.35
N GLN A 30 -1.93 15.82 -1.34
CA GLN A 30 -3.15 16.51 -1.74
C GLN A 30 -3.71 15.85 -3.01
N LEU A 31 -4.86 15.21 -2.88
CA LEU A 31 -5.62 14.71 -4.02
C LEU A 31 -6.44 15.86 -4.60
N SER A 32 -6.28 16.10 -5.88
CA SER A 32 -6.99 17.16 -6.61
C SER A 32 -7.68 16.59 -7.84
N SER A 33 -8.75 17.23 -8.27
CA SER A 33 -9.44 16.90 -9.52
C SER A 33 -9.33 18.04 -10.52
N GLY A 34 -9.22 17.70 -11.79
CA GLY A 34 -9.21 18.67 -12.88
C GLY A 34 -9.30 17.97 -14.24
N ASP A 35 -10.04 18.53 -15.18
CA ASP A 35 -10.16 18.06 -16.57
C ASP A 35 -10.46 16.55 -16.72
N GLY A 36 -11.24 15.99 -15.80
CA GLY A 36 -11.60 14.57 -15.80
C GLY A 36 -10.57 13.63 -15.20
N PHE A 37 -9.59 14.14 -14.46
CA PHE A 37 -8.53 13.37 -13.81
C PHE A 37 -8.45 13.68 -12.33
N TYR A 38 -8.02 12.68 -11.56
CA TYR A 38 -7.51 12.87 -10.20
C TYR A 38 -6.00 12.81 -10.22
N TYR A 39 -5.35 13.69 -9.48
CA TYR A 39 -3.89 13.75 -9.39
C TYR A 39 -3.45 14.24 -8.02
N PHE A 40 -2.25 13.84 -7.62
CA PHE A 40 -1.64 14.36 -6.43
C PHE A 40 -0.89 15.66 -6.74
N SER A 41 -1.27 16.73 -6.06
CA SER A 41 -0.61 18.02 -6.21
C SER A 41 0.49 18.22 -5.18
N ARG A 42 1.46 19.07 -5.52
CA ARG A 42 2.63 19.36 -4.70
C ARG A 42 2.30 20.46 -3.69
N LYS A 43 2.49 20.19 -2.40
CA LYS A 43 2.55 21.21 -1.35
C LYS A 43 3.98 21.53 -0.91
N GLU A 44 4.98 20.77 -1.35
CA GLU A 44 6.29 20.68 -0.72
C GLU A 44 7.44 20.68 -1.72
N ALA A 45 8.68 20.86 -1.19
CA ALA A 45 9.89 20.85 -2.00
C ALA A 45 10.12 19.50 -2.70
N LYS A 46 10.77 19.51 -3.87
CA LYS A 46 11.05 18.34 -4.72
C LYS A 46 11.65 17.15 -3.96
N VAL A 47 12.58 17.38 -3.03
CA VAL A 47 13.23 16.32 -2.23
C VAL A 47 12.22 15.58 -1.36
N ILE A 48 11.28 16.29 -0.74
CA ILE A 48 10.23 15.70 0.10
C ILE A 48 9.27 14.86 -0.75
N ILE A 49 8.96 15.32 -1.96
CA ILE A 49 8.11 14.61 -2.92
C ILE A 49 8.77 13.30 -3.36
N GLU A 50 10.05 13.30 -3.66
CA GLU A 50 10.80 12.09 -4.02
C GLU A 50 10.78 11.07 -2.89
N ASN A 51 10.93 11.49 -1.63
CA ASN A 51 10.84 10.61 -0.46
C ASN A 51 9.42 10.01 -0.31
N LYS A 52 8.38 10.79 -0.56
CA LYS A 52 6.99 10.31 -0.52
C LYS A 52 6.69 9.33 -1.64
N LEU A 53 7.20 9.56 -2.85
CA LEU A 53 7.08 8.61 -3.96
C LEU A 53 7.79 7.29 -3.65
N GLN A 54 8.98 7.33 -3.02
CA GLN A 54 9.64 6.10 -2.55
C GLN A 54 8.82 5.36 -1.50
N SER A 55 8.16 6.08 -0.59
CA SER A 55 7.23 5.46 0.37
C SER A 55 6.06 4.78 -0.33
N LEU A 56 5.51 5.40 -1.37
CA LEU A 56 4.44 4.82 -2.18
C LEU A 56 4.89 3.53 -2.87
N PHE A 57 6.10 3.49 -3.44
CA PHE A 57 6.68 2.26 -4.02
C PHE A 57 6.90 1.16 -2.96
N SER A 58 7.32 1.54 -1.75
CA SER A 58 7.42 0.58 -0.65
C SER A 58 6.06 -0.04 -0.29
N TRP A 59 4.98 0.72 -0.36
CA TRP A 59 3.63 0.21 -0.12
C TRP A 59 3.21 -0.83 -1.16
N ILE A 60 3.62 -0.66 -2.42
CA ILE A 60 3.37 -1.65 -3.48
C ILE A 60 4.04 -2.97 -3.11
N ASP A 61 5.28 -2.95 -2.62
CA ASP A 61 6.00 -4.13 -2.19
C ASP A 61 5.35 -4.80 -0.97
N TYR A 62 4.90 -4.00 0.00
CA TYR A 62 4.18 -4.52 1.18
C TYR A 62 2.87 -5.19 0.77
N LEU A 63 2.13 -4.58 -0.15
CA LEU A 63 0.87 -5.11 -0.65
C LEU A 63 1.08 -6.41 -1.43
N ASP A 64 2.09 -6.45 -2.29
CA ASP A 64 2.47 -7.65 -3.04
C ASP A 64 2.81 -8.80 -2.09
N PHE A 65 3.57 -8.53 -1.03
CA PHE A 65 3.86 -9.52 0.01
C PHE A 65 2.58 -10.02 0.69
N MET A 66 1.70 -9.12 1.13
CA MET A 66 0.47 -9.49 1.83
C MET A 66 -0.47 -10.30 0.95
N LYS A 67 -0.62 -9.96 -0.32
CA LYS A 67 -1.43 -10.71 -1.28
C LYS A 67 -0.80 -12.05 -1.69
N THR A 68 0.52 -12.17 -1.64
CA THR A 68 1.20 -13.46 -1.80
C THR A 68 0.97 -14.36 -0.60
N TYR A 69 0.98 -13.80 0.61
CA TYR A 69 0.67 -14.51 1.84
C TYR A 69 -0.79 -14.97 1.88
N ASP A 70 -1.71 -14.10 1.55
CA ASP A 70 -3.16 -14.35 1.52
C ASP A 70 -3.78 -13.70 0.28
N THR A 71 -4.14 -14.52 -0.70
CA THR A 71 -4.74 -14.05 -1.96
C THR A 71 -6.08 -13.35 -1.77
N THR A 72 -6.72 -13.52 -0.62
CA THR A 72 -7.99 -12.86 -0.25
C THR A 72 -7.77 -11.62 0.63
N PHE A 73 -6.53 -11.18 0.78
CA PHE A 73 -6.18 -10.03 1.61
C PHE A 73 -6.93 -8.77 1.16
N ASP A 74 -7.67 -8.19 2.11
CA ASP A 74 -8.53 -7.03 1.86
C ASP A 74 -8.85 -6.33 3.19
N ALA A 75 -9.58 -5.22 3.16
CA ALA A 75 -10.12 -4.58 4.36
C ALA A 75 -10.90 -5.59 5.23
N GLY A 76 -10.65 -5.59 6.52
CA GLY A 76 -11.24 -6.52 7.48
C GLY A 76 -10.49 -7.84 7.64
N THR A 77 -9.56 -8.19 6.77
CA THR A 77 -8.72 -9.38 6.92
C THR A 77 -7.87 -9.29 8.18
N GLN A 78 -7.81 -10.38 8.94
CA GLN A 78 -6.89 -10.51 10.06
C GLN A 78 -5.66 -11.33 9.65
N PHE A 79 -4.50 -10.95 10.17
CA PHE A 79 -3.26 -11.68 9.98
C PHE A 79 -2.44 -11.73 11.28
N SER A 80 -1.86 -12.89 11.56
CA SER A 80 -1.02 -13.11 12.73
C SER A 80 0.43 -13.23 12.31
N LEU A 81 1.33 -12.50 12.96
CA LEU A 81 2.78 -12.59 12.68
C LEU A 81 3.34 -13.96 13.03
N VAL A 82 2.78 -14.62 14.03
CA VAL A 82 3.16 -16.00 14.41
C VAL A 82 2.84 -16.97 13.26
N GLN A 83 1.65 -16.89 12.69
CA GLN A 83 1.25 -17.72 11.55
C GLN A 83 2.02 -17.37 10.28
N MET A 84 2.25 -16.10 10.03
CA MET A 84 3.04 -15.64 8.88
C MET A 84 4.47 -16.18 8.91
N GLU A 85 5.10 -16.19 10.09
CA GLU A 85 6.46 -16.73 10.26
C GLU A 85 6.52 -18.22 9.88
N VAL A 86 5.54 -19.01 10.27
CA VAL A 86 5.42 -20.42 9.86
C VAL A 86 5.24 -20.54 8.35
N LYS A 87 4.42 -19.69 7.75
CA LYS A 87 4.11 -19.72 6.30
C LYS A 87 5.27 -19.29 5.41
N LEU A 88 6.27 -18.57 5.91
CA LEU A 88 7.45 -18.19 5.15
C LEU A 88 8.18 -19.37 4.53
N SER A 89 8.15 -20.53 5.19
CA SER A 89 8.79 -21.76 4.70
C SER A 89 7.90 -22.61 3.79
N THR A 90 6.60 -22.34 3.73
CA THR A 90 5.62 -23.17 2.98
C THR A 90 5.09 -22.51 1.74
N ILE A 91 5.00 -21.18 1.72
CA ILE A 91 4.52 -20.43 0.54
C ILE A 91 5.74 -20.09 -0.35
N PRO A 92 5.78 -20.57 -1.61
CA PRO A 92 6.91 -20.31 -2.49
C PRO A 92 7.16 -18.81 -2.71
N GLY A 93 8.39 -18.39 -2.58
CA GLY A 93 8.82 -17.01 -2.82
C GLY A 93 8.51 -16.01 -1.70
N LEU A 94 7.74 -16.38 -0.68
CA LEU A 94 7.32 -15.45 0.37
C LEU A 94 8.49 -14.95 1.22
N LYS A 95 9.38 -15.87 1.62
CA LYS A 95 10.57 -15.54 2.41
C LYS A 95 11.52 -14.60 1.65
N GLU A 96 11.71 -14.85 0.37
CA GLU A 96 12.55 -14.04 -0.52
C GLU A 96 11.97 -12.63 -0.69
N LYS A 97 10.67 -12.49 -0.87
CA LYS A 97 9.99 -11.18 -0.91
C LYS A 97 10.22 -10.39 0.38
N LEU A 98 10.07 -11.02 1.52
CA LEU A 98 10.29 -10.38 2.82
C LEU A 98 11.74 -9.92 2.99
N ALA A 99 12.70 -10.74 2.57
CA ALA A 99 14.13 -10.41 2.62
C ALA A 99 14.48 -9.22 1.70
N GLN A 100 13.80 -9.08 0.56
CA GLN A 100 14.00 -7.95 -0.35
C GLN A 100 13.43 -6.65 0.21
N ILE A 101 12.31 -6.71 0.94
CA ILE A 101 11.68 -5.53 1.53
C ILE A 101 12.48 -5.00 2.72
N PHE A 102 12.97 -5.89 3.58
CA PHE A 102 13.71 -5.54 4.80
C PHE A 102 15.07 -6.25 4.86
N PRO A 103 16.00 -5.90 3.95
CA PRO A 103 17.31 -6.57 3.90
C PRO A 103 18.19 -6.29 5.13
N ASP A 104 17.94 -5.19 5.83
CA ASP A 104 18.69 -4.73 7.01
C ASP A 104 18.20 -5.34 8.33
N LYS A 105 17.07 -6.02 8.34
CA LYS A 105 16.56 -6.70 9.55
C LYS A 105 17.15 -8.12 9.66
N PRO A 106 17.70 -8.51 10.84
CA PRO A 106 18.47 -9.75 10.96
C PRO A 106 17.62 -11.02 11.01
N SER A 107 16.38 -10.97 11.43
CA SER A 107 15.51 -12.14 11.53
C SER A 107 14.18 -11.98 10.80
N ASN A 108 13.56 -13.09 10.41
CA ASN A 108 12.25 -13.09 9.80
C ASN A 108 11.19 -12.45 10.72
N ARG A 109 11.27 -12.72 12.02
CA ARG A 109 10.37 -12.10 13.00
C ARG A 109 10.47 -10.58 13.00
N GLN A 110 11.69 -10.05 13.02
CA GLN A 110 11.93 -8.60 12.99
C GLN A 110 11.48 -7.98 11.66
N LYS A 111 11.62 -8.69 10.53
CA LYS A 111 11.11 -8.25 9.23
C LYS A 111 9.58 -8.16 9.24
N LEU A 112 8.88 -9.16 9.80
CA LEU A 112 7.43 -9.16 9.92
C LEU A 112 6.94 -8.07 10.88
N GLU A 113 7.64 -7.84 11.98
CA GLU A 113 7.33 -6.73 12.91
C GLU A 113 7.50 -5.38 12.22
N ALA A 114 8.54 -5.21 11.39
CA ALA A 114 8.75 -3.99 10.61
C ALA A 114 7.63 -3.78 9.58
N LEU A 115 7.19 -4.85 8.92
CA LEU A 115 6.06 -4.80 7.98
C LEU A 115 4.77 -4.39 8.69
N ALA A 116 4.43 -5.05 9.80
CA ALA A 116 3.23 -4.74 10.57
C ALA A 116 3.27 -3.30 11.10
N GLY A 117 4.42 -2.85 11.60
CA GLY A 117 4.63 -1.47 12.05
C GLY A 117 4.45 -0.45 10.92
N ALA A 118 4.94 -0.76 9.73
CA ALA A 118 4.74 0.09 8.55
C ALA A 118 3.25 0.20 8.18
N LEU A 119 2.53 -0.91 8.14
CA LEU A 119 1.09 -0.93 7.86
C LEU A 119 0.28 -0.18 8.93
N GLU A 120 0.66 -0.33 10.20
CA GLU A 120 0.04 0.39 11.31
C GLU A 120 0.29 1.90 11.22
N ASN A 121 1.53 2.32 10.94
CA ASN A 121 1.87 3.73 10.78
C ASN A 121 1.15 4.40 9.61
N MET A 122 0.84 3.64 8.57
CA MET A 122 0.04 4.11 7.44
C MET A 122 -1.46 4.12 7.71
N GLY A 123 -1.90 3.59 8.86
CA GLY A 123 -3.30 3.44 9.19
C GLY A 123 -4.00 2.27 8.49
N PHE A 124 -3.26 1.35 7.87
CA PHE A 124 -3.82 0.21 7.14
C PHE A 124 -4.08 -1.02 7.99
N ALA A 125 -3.48 -1.09 9.17
CA ALA A 125 -3.66 -2.20 10.09
C ALA A 125 -3.72 -1.69 11.53
N GLU A 126 -4.44 -2.42 12.36
CA GLU A 126 -4.56 -2.19 13.79
C GLU A 126 -4.26 -3.49 14.54
N LEU A 127 -3.49 -3.39 15.62
CA LEU A 127 -3.23 -4.52 16.52
C LEU A 127 -4.53 -4.88 17.27
N VAL A 128 -5.01 -6.11 17.11
CA VAL A 128 -6.24 -6.59 17.78
C VAL A 128 -5.98 -7.65 18.83
N ASN A 129 -4.83 -8.33 18.81
CA ASN A 129 -4.42 -9.29 19.81
C ASN A 129 -2.88 -9.29 19.97
N GLU A 130 -2.41 -8.89 21.14
CA GLU A 130 -0.97 -8.81 21.42
C GLU A 130 -0.33 -10.20 21.57
N THR A 131 -1.06 -11.20 22.08
CA THR A 131 -0.53 -12.52 22.41
C THR A 131 0.10 -13.22 21.20
N ASP A 132 -0.57 -13.19 20.05
CA ASP A 132 -0.13 -13.80 18.81
C ASP A 132 0.23 -12.75 17.74
N SER A 133 0.30 -11.49 18.13
CA SER A 133 0.55 -10.38 17.20
C SER A 133 -0.41 -10.40 16.00
N THR A 134 -1.70 -10.48 16.28
CA THR A 134 -2.76 -10.42 15.26
C THR A 134 -3.16 -8.97 15.01
N TYR A 135 -3.16 -8.62 13.74
CA TYR A 135 -3.57 -7.33 13.21
C TYR A 135 -4.84 -7.49 12.37
N GLN A 136 -5.60 -6.43 12.26
CA GLN A 136 -6.74 -6.34 11.35
C GLN A 136 -6.54 -5.23 10.35
N VAL A 137 -6.78 -5.51 9.07
CA VAL A 137 -6.71 -4.53 7.98
C VAL A 137 -7.88 -3.57 8.09
N THR A 138 -7.59 -2.28 8.08
CA THR A 138 -8.59 -1.21 8.20
C THR A 138 -9.28 -0.91 6.88
N ASN A 139 -10.38 -0.16 6.92
CA ASN A 139 -11.07 0.32 5.71
C ASN A 139 -10.22 1.31 4.88
N ALA A 140 -9.23 1.97 5.48
CA ALA A 140 -8.29 2.84 4.77
C ALA A 140 -7.50 2.10 3.68
N PHE A 141 -7.29 0.79 3.84
CA PHE A 141 -6.65 -0.07 2.85
C PHE A 141 -7.36 -0.06 1.50
N HIS A 142 -8.69 0.01 1.49
CA HIS A 142 -9.45 0.09 0.24
C HIS A 142 -9.02 1.29 -0.62
N TYR A 143 -8.80 2.43 -0.02
CA TYR A 143 -8.42 3.64 -0.75
C TYR A 143 -7.03 3.54 -1.38
N ILE A 144 -6.05 3.02 -0.63
CA ILE A 144 -4.69 2.88 -1.15
C ILE A 144 -4.60 1.81 -2.24
N GLU A 145 -5.35 0.71 -2.11
CA GLU A 145 -5.40 -0.35 -3.12
C GLU A 145 -5.89 0.22 -4.47
N GLN A 146 -6.95 1.03 -4.46
CA GLN A 146 -7.47 1.66 -5.65
C GLN A 146 -6.44 2.59 -6.31
N ILE A 147 -5.73 3.37 -5.52
CA ILE A 147 -4.68 4.27 -6.03
C ILE A 147 -3.49 3.49 -6.60
N ILE A 148 -3.06 2.42 -5.95
CA ILE A 148 -1.97 1.57 -6.43
C ILE A 148 -2.35 0.90 -7.75
N LEU A 149 -3.57 0.44 -7.90
CA LEU A 149 -4.06 -0.13 -9.16
C LEU A 149 -4.02 0.91 -10.30
N CYS A 150 -4.37 2.18 -10.03
CA CYS A 150 -4.23 3.26 -10.99
C CYS A 150 -2.77 3.48 -11.43
N ILE A 151 -1.82 3.44 -10.49
CA ILE A 151 -0.39 3.64 -10.77
C ILE A 151 0.18 2.49 -11.60
N ASN A 152 -0.22 1.23 -11.31
CA ASN A 152 0.25 0.06 -12.04
C ASN A 152 -0.24 0.01 -13.50
N ILE A 153 -1.37 0.64 -13.80
CA ILE A 153 -1.88 0.76 -15.17
C ILE A 153 -1.00 1.70 -16.01
N ASP A 154 -0.37 2.69 -15.35
CA ASP A 154 0.54 3.65 -16.00
C ASP A 154 2.01 3.22 -16.02
N GLU A 155 2.35 1.96 -15.70
CA GLU A 155 3.75 1.48 -15.80
C GLU A 155 4.30 1.54 -17.23
N ASP A 156 3.45 1.51 -18.23
CA ASP A 156 3.83 1.74 -19.63
C ASP A 156 4.28 3.20 -19.91
N VAL A 157 4.04 4.12 -18.99
CA VAL A 157 4.41 5.55 -19.12
C VAL A 157 5.74 5.88 -18.43
N LYS A 158 6.32 4.95 -17.65
CA LYS A 158 7.60 5.18 -16.95
C LYS A 158 8.79 5.42 -17.88
N ASP A 159 8.71 4.98 -19.11
CA ASP A 159 9.77 5.16 -20.12
C ASP A 159 9.73 6.56 -20.79
N GLU A 160 8.73 7.39 -20.51
CA GLU A 160 8.57 8.72 -21.13
C GLU A 160 8.88 9.91 -20.20
N ILE A 161 9.31 9.67 -18.96
CA ILE A 161 9.73 10.78 -18.07
C ILE A 161 11.20 11.10 -18.39
N PRO A 162 11.49 12.29 -18.96
CA PRO A 162 12.89 12.72 -19.16
C PRO A 162 13.57 12.85 -17.80
N GLN A 163 14.73 12.23 -17.69
CA GLN A 163 15.60 12.33 -16.51
C GLN A 163 16.08 13.77 -16.29
#